data_0055c888d33b364242c7e34fcf2fd1d7
#
_entry.id   0055c888d33b364242c7e34fcf2fd1d7
#
_cell.length_a   1.000
_cell.length_b   1.000
_cell.length_c   1.000
_cell.angle_alpha   90.00
_cell.angle_beta   90.00
_cell.angle_gamma   90.00
#
_symmetry.space_group_name_H-M   'P 1'
#
loop_
_entity.id
_entity.type
_entity.pdbx_description
1 polymer ?
#
loop_
_entity_poly.entity_id
_entity_poly.type
_entity_poly.pdbx_seq_one_letter_code
_entity_poly.pdbx_strand_id
1 'polypeptide(L)'
;MTWIASADHKEARFSPNGLGVDRHITPQVDMTENAILARGTLMLETRMSPNGKPQVLFGYDRVFPWNRAFSIQAIPGGGITLVHCNHGEVCHATLRWRGTGRADVVRIIFSWDAPSGWAQLSLERPEESTVTSVQVNVPKPIYIEDLRDAILGKGDRTFSNDAVFIALSDEIEPVGPMPTLTLDTPIATPWGDKLARNLERGDTVTTQKSGTVPILQRVTRTVPALGSFAPIRLRAPYFGLSQDVIAAPDQRLIIRGSDVEYLFGQEAVLVPARHLVNGFAARYEPSGSTITYTHLLLPGHEALSVAGSSFESLYIGRIRRKPDQLNASSLSKFERNSLPEHGKPVFPILKAYEAITLADQRAA
;
A
#
# COMPACT_ATOMS: atom_id res chain seq x y z
N MET A 1 0.50 4.39 14.73
CA MET A 1 1.12 3.55 13.66
C MET A 1 2.48 4.14 13.40
N THR A 2 3.49 3.40 13.72
CA THR A 2 4.85 3.94 13.70
C THR A 2 5.76 3.01 12.89
N TRP A 3 6.09 3.41 11.67
CA TRP A 3 7.13 2.75 10.90
C TRP A 3 8.48 3.07 11.54
N ILE A 4 9.21 2.03 11.96
CA ILE A 4 10.48 2.17 12.69
C ILE A 4 11.70 1.85 11.82
N ALA A 5 11.51 1.11 10.72
CA ALA A 5 12.59 0.85 9.77
C ALA A 5 12.07 0.77 8.35
N SER A 6 12.92 1.13 7.39
CA SER A 6 12.70 0.87 5.97
C SER A 6 14.04 0.77 5.23
N ALA A 7 14.07 -0.05 4.19
CA ALA A 7 15.22 -0.15 3.30
C ALA A 7 14.80 -0.46 1.86
N ASP A 8 15.51 0.11 0.92
CA ASP A 8 15.54 -0.29 -0.48
C ASP A 8 16.99 -0.62 -0.88
N HIS A 9 17.28 -0.73 -2.18
CA HIS A 9 18.66 -0.98 -2.66
C HIS A 9 19.58 0.25 -2.58
N LYS A 10 19.04 1.43 -2.25
CA LYS A 10 19.79 2.69 -2.20
C LYS A 10 20.03 3.14 -0.78
N GLU A 11 19.06 2.98 0.08
CA GLU A 11 19.09 3.52 1.43
C GLU A 11 18.39 2.59 2.43
N ALA A 12 18.95 2.53 3.65
CA ALA A 12 18.34 1.85 4.77
C ALA A 12 18.30 2.78 5.98
N ARG A 13 17.15 2.82 6.66
CA ARG A 13 16.89 3.68 7.82
C ARG A 13 16.28 2.87 8.95
N PHE A 14 16.68 3.23 10.18
CA PHE A 14 16.06 2.73 11.39
C PHE A 14 15.96 3.87 12.41
N SER A 15 14.79 3.98 13.06
CA SER A 15 14.52 4.94 14.13
C SER A 15 13.60 4.31 15.18
N PRO A 16 14.04 4.15 16.44
CA PRO A 16 13.19 3.59 17.50
C PRO A 16 12.02 4.52 17.87
N ASN A 17 12.07 5.80 17.48
CA ASN A 17 11.00 6.77 17.68
C ASN A 17 9.98 6.78 16.53
N GLY A 18 10.27 6.08 15.45
CA GLY A 18 9.55 6.12 14.20
C GLY A 18 10.28 6.93 13.12
N LEU A 19 10.05 6.52 11.86
CA LEU A 19 10.54 7.21 10.68
C LEU A 19 9.76 8.52 10.51
N GLY A 20 10.46 9.65 10.31
CA GLY A 20 9.84 10.96 10.12
C GLY A 20 9.43 11.69 11.41
N VAL A 21 9.81 11.16 12.57
CA VAL A 21 9.60 11.82 13.88
C VAL A 21 10.87 12.55 14.30
N ASP A 22 10.72 13.70 14.95
CA ASP A 22 11.84 14.50 15.45
C ASP A 22 12.66 13.77 16.52
N ARG A 23 13.99 13.94 16.47
CA ARG A 23 14.97 13.20 17.29
C ARG A 23 14.89 13.46 18.81
N HIS A 24 14.08 14.41 19.26
CA HIS A 24 13.98 14.80 20.66
C HIS A 24 12.89 14.05 21.46
N ILE A 25 12.19 13.13 20.82
CA ILE A 25 11.14 12.33 21.48
C ILE A 25 11.79 11.10 22.10
N THR A 26 11.33 10.70 23.30
CA THR A 26 11.77 9.47 23.96
C THR A 26 11.50 8.26 23.07
N PRO A 27 12.47 7.32 22.92
CA PRO A 27 12.27 6.12 22.14
C PRO A 27 11.01 5.37 22.56
N GLN A 28 10.18 5.02 21.58
CA GLN A 28 8.96 4.23 21.79
C GLN A 28 9.25 2.72 21.78
N VAL A 29 10.34 2.33 21.12
CA VAL A 29 10.78 0.95 21.01
C VAL A 29 11.96 0.72 21.92
N ASP A 30 11.86 -0.31 22.77
CA ASP A 30 12.95 -0.73 23.62
C ASP A 30 14.15 -1.21 22.78
N MET A 31 15.34 -0.68 23.08
CA MET A 31 16.59 -0.95 22.37
C MET A 31 17.64 -1.61 23.28
N THR A 32 17.20 -2.12 24.43
CA THR A 32 18.08 -2.92 25.30
C THR A 32 18.52 -4.20 24.60
N GLU A 33 19.62 -4.76 25.05
CA GLU A 33 20.13 -6.02 24.54
C GLU A 33 19.06 -7.12 24.68
N ASN A 34 18.84 -7.87 23.60
CA ASN A 34 17.80 -8.88 23.48
C ASN A 34 16.33 -8.38 23.59
N ALA A 35 16.10 -7.09 23.41
CA ALA A 35 14.72 -6.57 23.33
C ALA A 35 13.94 -7.28 22.22
N ILE A 36 12.69 -7.61 22.53
CA ILE A 36 11.79 -8.29 21.61
C ILE A 36 10.69 -7.37 21.10
N LEU A 37 10.36 -7.49 19.84
CA LEU A 37 9.16 -6.91 19.25
C LEU A 37 8.03 -7.93 19.37
N ALA A 38 7.24 -7.80 20.43
CA ALA A 38 6.17 -8.75 20.75
C ALA A 38 5.04 -8.73 19.72
N ARG A 39 4.80 -7.54 19.11
CA ARG A 39 3.86 -7.34 18.01
C ARG A 39 4.48 -6.41 16.98
N GLY A 40 4.03 -6.54 15.74
CA GLY A 40 4.51 -5.67 14.66
C GLY A 40 4.05 -6.12 13.29
N THR A 41 4.54 -5.42 12.28
CA THR A 41 4.31 -5.75 10.87
C THR A 41 5.59 -5.58 10.07
N LEU A 42 5.98 -6.63 9.36
CA LEU A 42 7.03 -6.61 8.36
C LEU A 42 6.36 -6.59 6.97
N MET A 43 6.69 -5.58 6.17
CA MET A 43 6.19 -5.43 4.81
C MET A 43 7.34 -5.52 3.83
N LEU A 44 7.21 -6.40 2.86
CA LEU A 44 8.15 -6.59 1.76
C LEU A 44 7.43 -6.39 0.43
N GLU A 45 7.85 -5.41 -0.36
CA GLU A 45 7.39 -5.29 -1.74
C GLU A 45 8.43 -5.90 -2.67
N THR A 46 7.99 -6.74 -3.60
CA THR A 46 8.86 -7.44 -4.53
C THR A 46 8.23 -7.58 -5.91
N ARG A 47 9.08 -7.73 -6.92
CA ARG A 47 8.68 -8.13 -8.27
C ARG A 47 8.75 -9.65 -8.35
N MET A 48 7.61 -10.28 -8.58
CA MET A 48 7.58 -11.74 -8.71
C MET A 48 7.99 -12.17 -10.10
N SER A 49 8.94 -13.11 -10.17
CA SER A 49 9.36 -13.70 -11.45
C SER A 49 8.20 -14.42 -12.12
N PRO A 50 7.93 -14.19 -13.42
CA PRO A 50 6.90 -14.90 -14.17
C PRO A 50 7.16 -16.42 -14.24
N ASN A 51 8.41 -16.83 -14.11
CA ASN A 51 8.82 -18.25 -14.22
C ASN A 51 8.71 -19.01 -12.89
N GLY A 52 8.22 -18.37 -11.81
CA GLY A 52 8.06 -19.02 -10.51
C GLY A 52 9.36 -19.64 -9.94
N LYS A 53 10.51 -19.01 -10.19
CA LYS A 53 11.79 -19.49 -9.64
C LYS A 53 11.77 -19.43 -8.13
N PRO A 54 12.22 -20.49 -7.44
CA PRO A 54 12.40 -20.44 -5.99
C PRO A 54 13.52 -19.45 -5.64
N GLN A 55 13.24 -18.59 -4.67
CA GLN A 55 14.23 -17.63 -4.19
C GLN A 55 13.89 -17.13 -2.79
N VAL A 56 14.91 -16.87 -1.99
CA VAL A 56 14.75 -16.13 -0.74
C VAL A 56 14.62 -14.64 -1.09
N LEU A 57 13.49 -14.05 -0.76
CA LEU A 57 13.21 -12.63 -1.01
C LEU A 57 13.82 -11.74 0.05
N PHE A 58 13.68 -12.15 1.30
CA PHE A 58 14.30 -11.53 2.47
C PHE A 58 14.52 -12.58 3.54
N GLY A 59 15.65 -12.49 4.26
CA GLY A 59 15.92 -13.36 5.39
C GLY A 59 17.20 -13.03 6.11
N TYR A 60 17.32 -13.58 7.32
CA TYR A 60 18.56 -13.59 8.11
C TYR A 60 18.69 -14.93 8.83
N ASP A 61 19.92 -15.25 9.21
CA ASP A 61 20.27 -16.40 10.04
C ASP A 61 21.28 -15.98 11.12
N ARG A 62 21.01 -16.35 12.35
CA ARG A 62 21.82 -16.06 13.54
C ARG A 62 22.01 -17.33 14.34
N VAL A 63 23.22 -17.78 14.48
CA VAL A 63 23.56 -19.02 15.20
C VAL A 63 23.84 -18.75 16.67
N PHE A 64 24.41 -17.60 17.00
CA PHE A 64 24.80 -17.25 18.35
C PHE A 64 23.95 -16.10 18.92
N PRO A 65 23.60 -16.09 20.22
CA PRO A 65 23.87 -17.12 21.24
C PRO A 65 22.98 -18.38 21.13
N TRP A 66 21.92 -18.32 20.33
CA TRP A 66 21.03 -19.44 19.99
C TRP A 66 20.49 -19.24 18.56
N ASN A 67 20.00 -20.34 18.00
CA ASN A 67 19.55 -20.36 16.62
C ASN A 67 18.28 -19.49 16.43
N ARG A 68 18.40 -18.45 15.61
CA ARG A 68 17.30 -17.56 15.21
C ARG A 68 17.37 -17.33 13.71
N ALA A 69 16.31 -17.65 13.00
CA ALA A 69 16.27 -17.45 11.57
C ALA A 69 14.88 -16.92 11.15
N PHE A 70 14.88 -16.11 10.14
CA PHE A 70 13.67 -15.62 9.53
C PHE A 70 13.83 -15.58 8.01
N SER A 71 12.84 -16.05 7.27
CA SER A 71 12.87 -15.91 5.83
C SER A 71 11.47 -15.80 5.21
N ILE A 72 11.39 -14.98 4.16
CA ILE A 72 10.27 -14.91 3.23
C ILE A 72 10.78 -15.41 1.89
N GLN A 73 10.15 -16.44 1.34
CA GLN A 73 10.62 -17.15 0.17
C GLN A 73 9.52 -17.30 -0.86
N ALA A 74 9.87 -17.12 -2.13
CA ALA A 74 9.05 -17.58 -3.25
C ALA A 74 9.35 -19.06 -3.47
N ILE A 75 8.31 -19.89 -3.61
CA ILE A 75 8.44 -21.35 -3.80
C ILE A 75 8.05 -21.76 -5.23
N PRO A 76 8.59 -22.90 -5.72
CA PRO A 76 8.24 -23.43 -7.02
C PRO A 76 6.72 -23.67 -7.16
N GLY A 77 6.21 -23.46 -8.37
CA GLY A 77 4.77 -23.65 -8.65
C GLY A 77 3.85 -22.53 -8.15
N GLY A 78 4.42 -21.48 -7.57
CA GLY A 78 3.71 -20.28 -7.09
C GLY A 78 3.27 -20.38 -5.64
N GLY A 79 3.84 -19.51 -4.83
CA GLY A 79 3.52 -19.37 -3.42
C GLY A 79 4.58 -18.54 -2.71
N ILE A 80 4.20 -18.05 -1.54
CA ILE A 80 5.08 -17.37 -0.61
C ILE A 80 5.08 -18.18 0.67
N THR A 81 6.28 -18.57 1.12
CA THR A 81 6.48 -19.23 2.40
C THR A 81 7.22 -18.31 3.34
N LEU A 82 6.69 -18.14 4.53
CA LEU A 82 7.35 -17.54 5.66
C LEU A 82 7.86 -18.67 6.57
N VAL A 83 9.11 -18.56 7.00
CA VAL A 83 9.70 -19.44 8.02
C VAL A 83 10.32 -18.56 9.09
N HIS A 84 9.98 -18.80 10.34
CA HIS A 84 10.55 -18.15 11.49
C HIS A 84 10.97 -19.20 12.52
N CYS A 85 12.25 -19.23 12.82
CA CYS A 85 12.86 -20.10 13.84
C CYS A 85 13.33 -19.24 15.02
N ASN A 86 12.94 -19.60 16.22
CA ASN A 86 13.39 -18.97 17.45
C ASN A 86 13.63 -20.05 18.50
N HIS A 87 14.87 -20.15 19.05
CA HIS A 87 15.29 -21.17 20.02
C HIS A 87 14.98 -22.62 19.57
N GLY A 88 15.12 -22.91 18.28
CA GLY A 88 14.84 -24.25 17.72
C GLY A 88 13.37 -24.54 17.46
N GLU A 89 12.45 -23.67 17.89
CA GLU A 89 11.04 -23.77 17.55
C GLU A 89 10.76 -23.07 16.22
N VAL A 90 10.15 -23.80 15.28
CA VAL A 90 9.87 -23.31 13.93
C VAL A 90 8.39 -23.03 13.77
N CYS A 91 8.07 -21.81 13.35
CA CYS A 91 6.76 -21.47 12.87
C CYS A 91 6.83 -21.17 11.36
N HIS A 92 5.87 -21.65 10.59
CA HIS A 92 5.84 -21.42 9.16
C HIS A 92 4.41 -21.24 8.65
N ALA A 93 4.29 -20.54 7.53
CA ALA A 93 3.03 -20.43 6.81
C ALA A 93 3.31 -20.35 5.32
N THR A 94 2.44 -20.93 4.52
CA THR A 94 2.53 -20.86 3.06
C THR A 94 1.24 -20.29 2.49
N LEU A 95 1.37 -19.21 1.76
CA LEU A 95 0.30 -18.60 1.01
C LEU A 95 0.44 -19.01 -0.46
N ARG A 96 -0.55 -19.71 -1.00
CA ARG A 96 -0.56 -20.11 -2.41
C ARG A 96 -0.83 -18.88 -3.27
N TRP A 97 -0.02 -18.73 -4.30
CA TRP A 97 -0.17 -17.69 -5.31
C TRP A 97 -0.06 -18.32 -6.71
N ARG A 98 -0.96 -17.96 -7.58
CA ARG A 98 -0.85 -18.33 -9.00
C ARG A 98 -0.28 -17.14 -9.75
N GLY A 99 0.89 -17.34 -10.35
CA GLY A 99 1.51 -16.36 -11.22
C GLY A 99 0.62 -16.01 -12.41
N THR A 100 0.65 -14.77 -12.84
CA THR A 100 -0.08 -14.31 -14.04
C THR A 100 0.71 -14.54 -15.32
N GLY A 101 1.91 -15.11 -15.25
CA GLY A 101 2.86 -15.21 -16.37
C GLY A 101 3.55 -13.89 -16.69
N ARG A 102 3.41 -12.89 -15.84
CA ARG A 102 4.04 -11.55 -15.93
C ARG A 102 4.82 -11.25 -14.66
N ALA A 103 5.73 -10.30 -14.74
CA ALA A 103 6.40 -9.76 -13.55
C ALA A 103 5.42 -8.85 -12.79
N ASP A 104 4.75 -9.39 -11.79
CA ASP A 104 3.83 -8.63 -10.94
C ASP A 104 4.56 -8.02 -9.75
N VAL A 105 4.23 -6.79 -9.41
CA VAL A 105 4.60 -6.20 -8.12
C VAL A 105 3.59 -6.66 -7.07
N VAL A 106 4.10 -7.25 -6.00
CA VAL A 106 3.28 -7.73 -4.89
C VAL A 106 3.84 -7.20 -3.56
N ARG A 107 2.97 -7.01 -2.58
CA ARG A 107 3.34 -6.68 -1.20
C ARG A 107 3.04 -7.89 -0.32
N ILE A 108 4.07 -8.39 0.33
CA ILE A 108 3.99 -9.47 1.30
C ILE A 108 4.02 -8.82 2.68
N ILE A 109 2.99 -9.07 3.47
CA ILE A 109 2.80 -8.43 4.76
C ILE A 109 2.68 -9.53 5.81
N PHE A 110 3.64 -9.58 6.72
CA PHE A 110 3.59 -10.43 7.89
C PHE A 110 3.32 -9.58 9.11
N SER A 111 2.15 -9.77 9.72
CA SER A 111 1.76 -9.10 10.96
C SER A 111 1.66 -10.15 12.08
N TRP A 112 2.16 -9.81 13.26
CA TRP A 112 2.12 -10.70 14.43
C TRP A 112 1.80 -9.94 15.71
N ASP A 113 1.14 -10.64 16.60
CA ASP A 113 0.90 -10.28 18.00
C ASP A 113 1.10 -11.54 18.83
N ALA A 114 2.34 -11.79 19.25
CA ALA A 114 2.72 -13.00 19.95
C ALA A 114 2.00 -13.16 21.31
N PRO A 115 1.80 -12.09 22.12
CA PRO A 115 1.00 -12.16 23.33
C PRO A 115 -0.43 -12.66 23.13
N SER A 116 -1.08 -12.29 22.03
CA SER A 116 -2.44 -12.76 21.72
C SER A 116 -2.46 -14.10 20.97
N GLY A 117 -1.29 -14.65 20.61
CA GLY A 117 -1.19 -15.86 19.79
C GLY A 117 -1.66 -15.68 18.35
N TRP A 118 -1.75 -14.43 17.86
CA TRP A 118 -2.25 -14.12 16.53
C TRP A 118 -1.12 -13.72 15.57
N ALA A 119 -1.15 -14.26 14.37
CA ALA A 119 -0.35 -13.73 13.27
C ALA A 119 -0.98 -14.05 11.91
N GLN A 120 -0.66 -13.24 10.92
CA GLN A 120 -1.20 -13.34 9.58
C GLN A 120 -0.12 -13.03 8.54
N LEU A 121 -0.05 -13.88 7.52
CA LEU A 121 0.70 -13.62 6.29
C LEU A 121 -0.29 -13.22 5.20
N SER A 122 -0.10 -12.04 4.63
CA SER A 122 -0.97 -11.47 3.59
C SER A 122 -0.18 -11.13 2.34
N LEU A 123 -0.81 -11.31 1.19
CA LEU A 123 -0.32 -10.92 -0.11
C LEU A 123 -1.28 -9.94 -0.74
N GLU A 124 -0.83 -8.72 -0.97
CA GLU A 124 -1.55 -7.70 -1.72
C GLU A 124 -1.03 -7.64 -3.16
N ARG A 125 -1.95 -7.50 -4.10
CA ARG A 125 -1.68 -7.18 -5.49
C ARG A 125 -2.23 -5.81 -5.81
N PRO A 126 -1.40 -4.76 -5.79
CA PRO A 126 -1.86 -3.39 -6.00
C PRO A 126 -2.61 -3.20 -7.31
N GLU A 127 -2.14 -3.81 -8.39
CA GLU A 127 -2.77 -3.69 -9.72
C GLU A 127 -4.16 -4.30 -9.80
N GLU A 128 -4.41 -5.39 -9.09
CA GLU A 128 -5.70 -6.09 -9.08
C GLU A 128 -6.60 -5.66 -7.92
N SER A 129 -6.08 -4.86 -6.99
CA SER A 129 -6.77 -4.48 -5.74
C SER A 129 -7.25 -5.71 -4.96
N THR A 130 -6.48 -6.80 -5.00
CA THR A 130 -6.81 -8.07 -4.33
C THR A 130 -5.89 -8.35 -3.16
N VAL A 131 -6.45 -9.01 -2.16
CA VAL A 131 -5.75 -9.46 -0.94
C VAL A 131 -6.06 -10.92 -0.70
N THR A 132 -5.02 -11.70 -0.43
CA THR A 132 -5.14 -13.07 0.05
C THR A 132 -4.35 -13.21 1.33
N SER A 133 -4.91 -13.86 2.35
CA SER A 133 -4.28 -14.00 3.66
C SER A 133 -4.38 -15.42 4.17
N VAL A 134 -3.40 -15.81 4.99
CA VAL A 134 -3.38 -17.07 5.74
C VAL A 134 -2.95 -16.78 7.17
N GLN A 135 -3.58 -17.45 8.11
CA GLN A 135 -3.20 -17.37 9.51
C GLN A 135 -1.89 -18.13 9.75
N VAL A 136 -1.02 -17.59 10.58
CA VAL A 136 0.23 -18.21 11.01
C VAL A 136 0.03 -18.74 12.43
N ASN A 137 0.26 -20.02 12.61
CA ASN A 137 0.08 -20.66 13.91
C ASN A 137 1.25 -20.39 14.85
N VAL A 138 0.97 -20.17 16.13
CA VAL A 138 1.94 -20.01 17.21
C VAL A 138 3.05 -18.97 16.87
N PRO A 139 2.69 -17.72 16.63
CA PRO A 139 3.69 -16.70 16.35
C PRO A 139 4.64 -16.52 17.53
N LYS A 140 5.91 -16.30 17.21
CA LYS A 140 6.93 -15.98 18.20
C LYS A 140 7.27 -14.49 18.12
N PRO A 141 7.61 -13.83 19.24
CA PRO A 141 8.17 -12.49 19.18
C PRO A 141 9.50 -12.50 18.43
N ILE A 142 9.84 -11.40 17.79
CA ILE A 142 11.07 -11.27 17.01
C ILE A 142 12.02 -10.33 17.73
N TYR A 143 13.31 -10.68 17.78
CA TYR A 143 14.33 -9.80 18.34
C TYR A 143 14.50 -8.57 17.44
N ILE A 144 14.41 -7.39 18.05
CA ILE A 144 14.45 -6.14 17.30
C ILE A 144 15.82 -5.90 16.68
N GLU A 145 16.88 -6.33 17.35
CA GLU A 145 18.25 -6.24 16.83
C GLU A 145 18.44 -7.04 15.54
N ASP A 146 17.85 -8.26 15.45
CA ASP A 146 17.95 -9.10 14.26
C ASP A 146 17.29 -8.45 13.05
N LEU A 147 16.06 -7.93 13.24
CA LEU A 147 15.35 -7.21 12.17
C LEU A 147 16.06 -5.90 11.80
N ARG A 148 16.48 -5.12 12.79
CA ARG A 148 17.25 -3.88 12.57
C ARG A 148 18.50 -4.15 11.75
N ASP A 149 19.31 -5.12 12.15
CA ASP A 149 20.58 -5.43 11.51
C ASP A 149 20.34 -6.00 10.10
N ALA A 150 19.34 -6.88 9.93
CA ALA A 150 18.96 -7.39 8.63
C ALA A 150 18.45 -6.27 7.69
N ILE A 151 17.63 -5.33 8.17
CA ILE A 151 17.15 -4.21 7.36
C ILE A 151 18.30 -3.24 7.03
N LEU A 152 19.17 -2.93 8.00
CA LEU A 152 20.33 -2.05 7.79
C LEU A 152 21.49 -2.68 7.00
N GLY A 153 21.41 -3.95 6.67
CA GLY A 153 22.47 -4.65 5.93
C GLY A 153 23.67 -4.99 6.76
N LYS A 154 23.50 -5.19 8.05
CA LYS A 154 24.55 -5.62 8.97
C LYS A 154 24.45 -7.13 9.19
N GLY A 155 25.61 -7.83 9.07
CA GLY A 155 25.67 -9.28 9.22
C GLY A 155 25.10 -10.06 8.02
N ASP A 156 24.92 -11.38 8.23
CA ASP A 156 24.41 -12.27 7.19
C ASP A 156 22.93 -12.03 6.95
N ARG A 157 22.60 -11.51 5.79
CA ARG A 157 21.24 -11.31 5.32
C ARG A 157 21.09 -11.68 3.84
N THR A 158 19.90 -12.07 3.47
CA THR A 158 19.45 -12.12 2.09
C THR A 158 18.47 -10.97 1.86
N PHE A 159 18.72 -10.15 0.85
CA PHE A 159 17.77 -9.18 0.31
C PHE A 159 17.83 -9.29 -1.22
N SER A 160 16.79 -9.91 -1.80
CA SER A 160 16.74 -10.23 -3.21
C SER A 160 16.81 -8.99 -4.09
N ASN A 161 17.45 -9.09 -5.25
CA ASN A 161 17.43 -8.01 -6.27
C ASN A 161 16.02 -7.73 -6.80
N ASP A 162 15.09 -8.67 -6.69
CA ASP A 162 13.69 -8.49 -7.07
C ASP A 162 12.89 -7.76 -5.98
N ALA A 163 13.40 -7.68 -4.75
CA ALA A 163 12.78 -6.89 -3.69
C ALA A 163 12.86 -5.41 -4.04
N VAL A 164 11.75 -4.69 -3.87
CA VAL A 164 11.67 -3.24 -4.13
C VAL A 164 12.01 -2.48 -2.86
N PHE A 165 11.37 -2.84 -1.75
CA PHE A 165 11.69 -2.32 -0.42
C PHE A 165 11.23 -3.30 0.67
N ILE A 166 11.77 -3.11 1.86
CA ILE A 166 11.31 -3.72 3.10
C ILE A 166 11.05 -2.63 4.14
N ALA A 167 10.03 -2.81 4.97
CA ALA A 167 9.72 -1.90 6.06
C ALA A 167 9.18 -2.64 7.29
N LEU A 168 9.48 -2.09 8.46
CA LEU A 168 9.07 -2.62 9.76
C LEU A 168 8.26 -1.58 10.53
N SER A 169 7.10 -2.00 11.04
CA SER A 169 6.26 -1.23 11.98
C SER A 169 6.18 -1.94 13.32
N ASP A 170 6.11 -1.19 14.40
CA ASP A 170 5.84 -1.66 15.76
C ASP A 170 4.34 -1.89 16.03
N GLU A 171 3.50 -1.69 15.03
CA GLU A 171 2.05 -1.84 15.07
C GLU A 171 1.56 -2.86 14.03
N ILE A 172 0.32 -3.32 14.21
CA ILE A 172 -0.38 -4.12 13.20
C ILE A 172 -0.87 -3.18 12.10
N GLU A 173 -0.23 -3.25 10.95
CA GLU A 173 -0.60 -2.43 9.80
C GLU A 173 -1.80 -3.01 9.05
N PRO A 174 -2.74 -2.17 8.64
CA PRO A 174 -3.90 -2.64 7.89
C PRO A 174 -3.53 -3.13 6.49
N VAL A 175 -4.34 -4.03 5.96
CA VAL A 175 -4.22 -4.64 4.62
C VAL A 175 -5.49 -4.35 3.82
N GLY A 176 -5.39 -4.17 2.52
CA GLY A 176 -6.55 -3.97 1.65
C GLY A 176 -6.75 -2.52 1.21
N PRO A 177 -7.98 -2.00 1.14
CA PRO A 177 -8.25 -0.70 0.53
C PRO A 177 -7.34 0.40 1.04
N MET A 178 -6.58 1.01 0.12
CA MET A 178 -5.55 1.99 0.42
C MET A 178 -6.04 3.40 0.07
N PRO A 179 -5.98 4.38 1.00
CA PRO A 179 -6.15 5.79 0.65
C PRO A 179 -4.99 6.27 -0.24
N THR A 180 -5.26 7.16 -1.19
CA THR A 180 -4.32 7.48 -2.27
C THR A 180 -4.16 8.97 -2.55
N LEU A 181 -4.91 9.86 -1.91
CA LEU A 181 -4.75 11.32 -2.00
C LEU A 181 -3.89 11.83 -0.84
N THR A 182 -3.11 12.88 -1.04
CA THR A 182 -2.42 13.55 0.06
C THR A 182 -3.37 14.41 0.87
N LEU A 183 -2.97 14.75 2.10
CA LEU A 183 -3.77 15.58 3.02
C LEU A 183 -4.08 16.98 2.46
N ASP A 184 -3.19 17.50 1.60
CA ASP A 184 -3.30 18.84 1.00
C ASP A 184 -4.03 18.85 -0.35
N THR A 185 -4.57 17.71 -0.78
CA THR A 185 -5.34 17.63 -2.03
C THR A 185 -6.61 18.46 -1.93
N PRO A 186 -6.83 19.46 -2.83
CA PRO A 186 -8.05 20.24 -2.87
C PRO A 186 -9.19 19.43 -3.51
N ILE A 187 -10.31 19.32 -2.81
CA ILE A 187 -11.49 18.58 -3.25
C ILE A 187 -12.66 19.56 -3.32
N ALA A 188 -13.36 19.57 -4.44
CA ALA A 188 -14.48 20.48 -4.65
C ALA A 188 -15.66 20.14 -3.74
N THR A 189 -16.19 21.17 -3.12
CA THR A 189 -17.44 21.14 -2.33
C THR A 189 -18.44 22.13 -2.92
N PRO A 190 -19.71 22.10 -2.54
CA PRO A 190 -20.69 23.09 -2.98
C PRO A 190 -20.31 24.56 -2.62
N TRP A 191 -19.38 24.74 -1.69
CA TRP A 191 -18.95 26.07 -1.20
C TRP A 191 -17.52 26.44 -1.61
N GLY A 192 -16.95 25.74 -2.59
CA GLY A 192 -15.56 25.89 -3.03
C GLY A 192 -14.68 24.73 -2.59
N ASP A 193 -13.41 24.80 -2.95
CA ASP A 193 -12.46 23.72 -2.65
C ASP A 193 -12.08 23.70 -1.16
N LYS A 194 -12.07 22.50 -0.59
CA LYS A 194 -11.51 22.21 0.74
C LYS A 194 -10.37 21.22 0.63
N LEU A 195 -9.33 21.40 1.46
CA LEU A 195 -8.26 20.40 1.55
C LEU A 195 -8.79 19.09 2.14
N ALA A 196 -8.31 17.96 1.64
CA ALA A 196 -8.75 16.63 2.07
C ALA A 196 -8.63 16.42 3.59
N ARG A 197 -7.62 17.03 4.24
CA ARG A 197 -7.47 16.99 5.71
C ARG A 197 -8.58 17.68 6.49
N ASN A 198 -9.25 18.65 5.87
CA ASN A 198 -10.30 19.47 6.52
C ASN A 198 -11.71 18.93 6.25
N LEU A 199 -11.82 17.83 5.48
CA LEU A 199 -13.08 17.17 5.19
C LEU A 199 -13.35 16.09 6.22
N GLU A 200 -14.58 16.06 6.75
CA GLU A 200 -15.01 15.15 7.79
C GLU A 200 -16.28 14.38 7.38
N ARG A 201 -16.64 13.38 8.19
CA ARG A 201 -17.90 12.67 8.03
C ARG A 201 -19.08 13.63 8.11
N GLY A 202 -19.97 13.56 7.14
CA GLY A 202 -21.16 14.43 7.03
C GLY A 202 -20.94 15.66 6.16
N ASP A 203 -19.70 16.09 5.91
CA ASP A 203 -19.43 17.08 4.85
C ASP A 203 -19.88 16.55 3.50
N THR A 204 -20.11 17.46 2.56
CA THR A 204 -20.51 17.11 1.19
C THR A 204 -19.43 17.51 0.19
N VAL A 205 -19.26 16.67 -0.83
CA VAL A 205 -18.33 16.90 -1.94
C VAL A 205 -19.08 16.90 -3.26
N THR A 206 -18.51 17.58 -4.26
CA THR A 206 -19.04 17.62 -5.61
C THR A 206 -18.47 16.44 -6.42
N THR A 207 -19.36 15.65 -7.00
CA THR A 207 -19.03 14.55 -7.91
C THR A 207 -19.64 14.80 -9.28
N GLN A 208 -19.05 14.20 -10.32
CA GLN A 208 -19.49 14.43 -11.68
C GLN A 208 -20.84 13.77 -12.01
N LYS A 209 -21.14 12.63 -11.40
CA LYS A 209 -22.34 11.84 -11.71
C LYS A 209 -23.50 12.19 -10.81
N SER A 210 -23.28 12.21 -9.51
CA SER A 210 -24.34 12.31 -8.49
C SER A 210 -24.48 13.73 -7.91
N GLY A 211 -23.70 14.70 -8.42
CA GLY A 211 -23.72 16.07 -7.93
C GLY A 211 -23.14 16.15 -6.51
N THR A 212 -23.90 16.63 -5.56
CA THR A 212 -23.49 16.77 -4.15
C THR A 212 -23.71 15.46 -3.40
N VAL A 213 -22.65 14.89 -2.83
CA VAL A 213 -22.67 13.58 -2.16
C VAL A 213 -22.07 13.72 -0.75
N PRO A 214 -22.68 13.12 0.30
CA PRO A 214 -22.14 13.17 1.64
C PRO A 214 -20.93 12.23 1.81
N ILE A 215 -19.96 12.65 2.62
CA ILE A 215 -18.84 11.84 3.05
C ILE A 215 -19.31 10.90 4.17
N LEU A 216 -19.20 9.60 3.96
CA LEU A 216 -19.49 8.59 4.99
C LEU A 216 -18.33 8.45 5.98
N GLN A 217 -17.10 8.43 5.47
CA GLN A 217 -15.88 8.31 6.27
C GLN A 217 -14.69 8.93 5.54
N ARG A 218 -13.73 9.43 6.30
CA ARG A 218 -12.39 9.73 5.81
C ARG A 218 -11.42 8.66 6.33
N VAL A 219 -10.76 7.97 5.40
CA VAL A 219 -9.78 6.93 5.71
C VAL A 219 -8.39 7.50 5.51
N THR A 220 -7.53 7.36 6.51
CA THR A 220 -6.16 7.90 6.49
C THR A 220 -5.18 6.81 6.88
N ARG A 221 -4.04 6.74 6.19
CA ARG A 221 -2.97 5.79 6.46
C ARG A 221 -1.61 6.42 6.19
N THR A 222 -0.65 6.21 7.11
CA THR A 222 0.75 6.57 6.92
C THR A 222 1.51 5.32 6.48
N VAL A 223 2.34 5.45 5.43
CA VAL A 223 3.09 4.34 4.83
C VAL A 223 4.52 4.77 4.53
N PRO A 224 5.47 3.83 4.35
CA PRO A 224 6.79 4.16 3.81
C PRO A 224 6.66 4.82 2.44
N ALA A 225 7.40 5.90 2.18
CA ALA A 225 7.35 6.61 0.90
C ALA A 225 8.23 5.93 -0.16
N LEU A 226 8.08 4.61 -0.31
CA LEU A 226 8.90 3.74 -1.16
C LEU A 226 8.03 2.89 -2.09
N GLY A 227 8.62 2.43 -3.19
CA GLY A 227 7.96 1.49 -4.12
C GLY A 227 6.60 1.96 -4.60
N SER A 228 5.59 1.11 -4.48
CA SER A 228 4.21 1.42 -4.89
C SER A 228 3.49 2.43 -3.97
N PHE A 229 4.16 2.92 -2.92
CA PHE A 229 3.68 4.04 -2.10
C PHE A 229 4.41 5.36 -2.37
N ALA A 230 5.46 5.35 -3.21
CA ALA A 230 6.20 6.56 -3.54
C ALA A 230 5.29 7.58 -4.25
N PRO A 231 5.15 8.82 -3.74
CA PRO A 231 4.20 9.77 -4.29
C PRO A 231 4.53 10.19 -5.71
N ILE A 232 3.49 10.49 -6.48
CA ILE A 232 3.56 11.03 -7.83
C ILE A 232 2.99 12.43 -7.83
N ARG A 233 3.75 13.39 -8.36
CA ARG A 233 3.28 14.74 -8.68
C ARG A 233 2.67 14.73 -10.07
N LEU A 234 1.39 15.05 -10.13
CA LEU A 234 0.62 15.33 -11.35
C LEU A 234 0.64 16.84 -11.55
N ARG A 235 1.18 17.31 -12.64
CA ARG A 235 1.44 18.73 -12.89
C ARG A 235 0.31 19.40 -13.64
N ALA A 236 -0.04 20.60 -13.22
CA ALA A 236 -0.87 21.50 -13.99
C ALA A 236 -0.09 22.05 -15.23
N PRO A 237 -0.77 22.32 -16.36
CA PRO A 237 -2.20 22.15 -16.63
C PRO A 237 -2.57 20.74 -17.16
N TYR A 238 -1.64 19.77 -17.10
CA TYR A 238 -1.88 18.43 -17.62
C TYR A 238 -3.05 17.75 -16.88
N PHE A 239 -3.68 16.82 -17.55
CA PHE A 239 -4.84 16.06 -17.05
C PHE A 239 -6.04 16.92 -16.65
N GLY A 240 -6.10 18.18 -17.12
CA GLY A 240 -7.14 19.14 -16.75
C GLY A 240 -6.99 19.74 -15.36
N LEU A 241 -5.81 19.64 -14.77
CA LEU A 241 -5.52 20.18 -13.44
C LEU A 241 -5.35 21.69 -13.47
N SER A 242 -5.92 22.42 -12.51
CA SER A 242 -5.72 23.85 -12.28
C SER A 242 -4.49 24.15 -11.41
N GLN A 243 -4.04 23.16 -10.62
CA GLN A 243 -2.82 23.20 -9.80
C GLN A 243 -2.24 21.79 -9.65
N ASP A 244 -0.97 21.70 -9.26
CA ASP A 244 -0.31 20.41 -9.03
C ASP A 244 -1.01 19.62 -7.93
N VAL A 245 -1.13 18.30 -8.13
CA VAL A 245 -1.67 17.35 -7.14
C VAL A 245 -0.65 16.26 -6.91
N ILE A 246 -0.42 15.92 -5.63
CA ILE A 246 0.41 14.77 -5.24
C ILE A 246 -0.52 13.64 -4.81
N ALA A 247 -0.30 12.45 -5.36
CA ALA A 247 -1.12 11.27 -5.09
C ALA A 247 -0.26 10.01 -5.06
N ALA A 248 -0.81 8.93 -4.48
CA ALA A 248 -0.18 7.61 -4.56
C ALA A 248 -0.22 7.05 -5.99
N PRO A 249 0.71 6.16 -6.36
CA PRO A 249 0.75 5.53 -7.69
C PRO A 249 -0.54 4.81 -8.09
N ASP A 250 -1.28 4.31 -7.11
CA ASP A 250 -2.55 3.60 -7.31
C ASP A 250 -3.77 4.52 -7.41
N GLN A 251 -3.62 5.84 -7.19
CA GLN A 251 -4.71 6.80 -7.44
C GLN A 251 -5.10 6.77 -8.91
N ARG A 252 -6.38 6.61 -9.18
CA ARG A 252 -6.88 6.58 -10.56
C ARG A 252 -7.51 7.92 -10.92
N LEU A 253 -7.09 8.43 -12.08
CA LEU A 253 -7.67 9.59 -12.72
C LEU A 253 -8.74 9.10 -13.70
N ILE A 254 -9.80 9.87 -13.84
CA ILE A 254 -10.84 9.62 -14.83
C ILE A 254 -10.45 10.38 -16.10
N ILE A 255 -10.13 9.63 -17.13
CA ILE A 255 -9.71 10.16 -18.42
C ILE A 255 -10.85 10.00 -19.43
N ARG A 256 -11.13 11.08 -20.18
CA ARG A 256 -12.21 11.17 -21.18
C ARG A 256 -11.64 11.67 -22.52
N GLY A 257 -12.41 11.55 -23.57
CA GLY A 257 -12.11 12.10 -24.90
C GLY A 257 -12.45 11.13 -26.01
N SER A 258 -12.41 11.64 -27.24
CA SER A 258 -12.70 10.84 -28.45
C SER A 258 -11.75 9.67 -28.64
N ASP A 259 -10.51 9.80 -28.19
CA ASP A 259 -9.50 8.73 -28.14
C ASP A 259 -9.92 7.59 -27.22
N VAL A 260 -10.51 7.89 -26.05
CA VAL A 260 -11.03 6.89 -25.11
C VAL A 260 -12.23 6.15 -25.71
N GLU A 261 -13.14 6.88 -26.34
CA GLU A 261 -14.29 6.31 -27.04
C GLU A 261 -13.86 5.43 -28.20
N TYR A 262 -12.88 5.88 -28.98
CA TYR A 262 -12.35 5.15 -30.12
C TYR A 262 -11.63 3.83 -29.72
N LEU A 263 -10.73 3.91 -28.72
CA LEU A 263 -9.91 2.77 -28.32
C LEU A 263 -10.67 1.75 -27.46
N PHE A 264 -11.57 2.22 -26.60
CA PHE A 264 -12.17 1.37 -25.55
C PHE A 264 -13.71 1.27 -25.64
N GLY A 265 -14.37 2.03 -26.50
CA GLY A 265 -15.83 2.07 -26.59
C GLY A 265 -16.49 2.58 -25.30
N GLN A 266 -15.80 3.41 -24.53
CA GLN A 266 -16.22 3.93 -23.24
C GLN A 266 -16.18 5.44 -23.22
N GLU A 267 -17.12 6.09 -22.52
CA GLU A 267 -17.10 7.56 -22.33
C GLU A 267 -15.94 8.04 -21.46
N ALA A 268 -15.48 7.16 -20.57
CA ALA A 268 -14.38 7.43 -19.64
C ALA A 268 -13.73 6.12 -19.16
N VAL A 269 -12.48 6.23 -18.73
CA VAL A 269 -11.69 5.14 -18.15
C VAL A 269 -10.95 5.63 -16.90
N LEU A 270 -10.63 4.69 -16.01
CA LEU A 270 -9.80 4.91 -14.83
C LEU A 270 -8.36 4.54 -15.15
N VAL A 271 -7.45 5.51 -15.02
CA VAL A 271 -6.03 5.32 -15.30
C VAL A 271 -5.23 5.53 -14.01
N PRO A 272 -4.55 4.51 -13.48
CA PRO A 272 -3.66 4.65 -12.32
C PRO A 272 -2.54 5.67 -12.60
N ALA A 273 -2.24 6.54 -11.62
CA ALA A 273 -1.24 7.59 -11.74
C ALA A 273 0.14 7.06 -12.15
N ARG A 274 0.52 5.84 -11.71
CA ARG A 274 1.78 5.19 -12.12
C ARG A 274 1.93 5.00 -13.62
N HIS A 275 0.82 4.84 -14.35
CA HIS A 275 0.83 4.68 -15.81
C HIS A 275 0.84 6.02 -16.56
N LEU A 276 0.69 7.12 -15.84
CA LEU A 276 0.78 8.48 -16.38
C LEU A 276 2.19 9.08 -16.23
N VAL A 277 3.10 8.40 -15.51
CA VAL A 277 4.46 8.87 -15.26
C VAL A 277 5.24 8.88 -16.57
N ASN A 278 5.60 10.08 -17.03
CA ASN A 278 6.40 10.33 -18.23
C ASN A 278 7.58 11.27 -17.97
N GLY A 279 7.85 11.60 -16.70
CA GLY A 279 8.91 12.52 -16.28
C GLY A 279 8.57 14.01 -16.41
N PHE A 280 7.50 14.34 -17.14
CA PHE A 280 7.11 15.71 -17.47
C PHE A 280 5.75 16.10 -16.89
N ALA A 281 4.66 15.51 -17.37
CA ALA A 281 3.30 15.77 -16.87
C ALA A 281 3.03 15.08 -15.54
N ALA A 282 3.64 13.92 -15.33
CA ALA A 282 3.62 13.17 -14.07
C ALA A 282 5.02 12.62 -13.77
N ARG A 283 5.45 12.77 -12.52
CA ARG A 283 6.77 12.29 -12.05
C ARG A 283 6.72 11.86 -10.61
N TYR A 284 7.61 10.96 -10.23
CA TYR A 284 7.81 10.65 -8.82
C TYR A 284 8.30 11.88 -8.07
N GLU A 285 7.72 12.11 -6.89
CA GLU A 285 8.04 13.25 -6.03
C GLU A 285 8.97 12.79 -4.92
N PRO A 286 10.11 13.45 -4.71
CA PRO A 286 10.93 13.22 -3.52
C PRO A 286 10.09 13.44 -2.26
N SER A 287 10.16 12.51 -1.33
CA SER A 287 9.41 12.55 -0.08
C SER A 287 10.31 12.19 1.09
N GLY A 288 9.83 12.42 2.30
CA GLY A 288 10.46 11.92 3.52
C GLY A 288 10.44 10.39 3.60
N SER A 289 10.79 9.84 4.76
CA SER A 289 10.78 8.38 4.96
C SER A 289 9.38 7.78 4.93
N THR A 290 8.37 8.57 5.30
CA THR A 290 6.97 8.18 5.30
C THR A 290 6.10 9.25 4.65
N ILE A 291 4.92 8.83 4.19
CA ILE A 291 3.89 9.71 3.65
C ILE A 291 2.52 9.31 4.19
N THR A 292 1.68 10.30 4.44
CA THR A 292 0.29 10.09 4.87
C THR A 292 -0.65 10.33 3.71
N TYR A 293 -1.41 9.30 3.37
CA TYR A 293 -2.49 9.37 2.39
C TYR A 293 -3.85 9.38 3.08
N THR A 294 -4.80 10.05 2.47
CA THR A 294 -6.21 10.08 2.88
C THR A 294 -7.12 9.82 1.69
N HIS A 295 -8.34 9.37 1.95
CA HIS A 295 -9.35 9.19 0.91
C HIS A 295 -10.75 9.26 1.50
N LEU A 296 -11.71 9.65 0.68
CA LEU A 296 -13.11 9.79 1.07
C LEU A 296 -13.90 8.56 0.66
N LEU A 297 -14.58 7.95 1.62
CA LEU A 297 -15.55 6.90 1.40
C LEU A 297 -16.92 7.54 1.21
N LEU A 298 -17.53 7.33 0.05
CA LEU A 298 -18.83 7.84 -0.33
C LEU A 298 -19.86 6.70 -0.42
N PRO A 299 -21.18 6.98 -0.47
CA PRO A 299 -22.21 5.96 -0.64
C PRO A 299 -22.02 5.11 -1.90
N GLY A 300 -21.60 5.72 -3.00
CA GLY A 300 -21.20 5.07 -4.24
C GLY A 300 -19.72 5.26 -4.53
N HIS A 301 -19.19 4.50 -5.49
CA HIS A 301 -17.89 4.78 -6.08
C HIS A 301 -18.06 5.89 -7.11
N GLU A 302 -17.49 7.06 -6.84
CA GLU A 302 -17.78 8.31 -7.55
C GLU A 302 -16.51 8.94 -8.15
N ALA A 303 -16.75 9.83 -9.11
CA ALA A 303 -15.74 10.72 -9.68
C ALA A 303 -15.71 12.03 -8.87
N LEU A 304 -14.71 12.17 -7.99
CA LEU A 304 -14.46 13.40 -7.22
C LEU A 304 -13.89 14.49 -8.13
N SER A 305 -14.33 15.73 -7.96
CA SER A 305 -13.68 16.89 -8.57
C SER A 305 -12.51 17.33 -7.71
N VAL A 306 -11.29 17.24 -8.24
CA VAL A 306 -10.01 17.53 -7.55
C VAL A 306 -9.20 18.48 -8.40
N ALA A 307 -8.95 19.69 -7.93
CA ALA A 307 -8.15 20.71 -8.64
C ALA A 307 -8.55 20.87 -10.12
N GLY A 308 -9.83 20.87 -10.44
CA GLY A 308 -10.35 20.97 -11.82
C GLY A 308 -10.39 19.67 -12.61
N SER A 309 -9.75 18.61 -12.14
CA SER A 309 -9.74 17.28 -12.79
C SER A 309 -10.65 16.30 -12.03
N SER A 310 -10.70 15.06 -12.51
CA SER A 310 -11.55 14.01 -11.97
C SER A 310 -10.74 12.84 -11.44
N PHE A 311 -10.95 12.51 -10.17
CA PHE A 311 -10.28 11.42 -9.45
C PHE A 311 -11.31 10.45 -8.90
N GLU A 312 -10.97 9.16 -8.78
CA GLU A 312 -11.88 8.22 -8.12
C GLU A 312 -11.99 8.51 -6.62
N SER A 313 -13.14 8.22 -6.01
CA SER A 313 -13.30 8.11 -4.57
C SER A 313 -12.79 6.75 -4.08
N LEU A 314 -12.70 6.54 -2.75
CA LEU A 314 -12.22 5.26 -2.21
C LEU A 314 -13.12 4.09 -2.64
N TYR A 315 -12.57 3.19 -3.42
CA TYR A 315 -13.23 1.95 -3.81
C TYR A 315 -12.99 0.85 -2.78
N ILE A 316 -14.05 0.34 -2.18
CA ILE A 316 -13.96 -0.72 -1.17
C ILE A 316 -14.61 -2.04 -1.61
N GLY A 317 -15.19 -2.09 -2.81
CA GLY A 317 -15.87 -3.28 -3.32
C GLY A 317 -16.97 -3.76 -2.38
N ARG A 318 -17.01 -5.06 -2.14
CA ARG A 318 -17.96 -5.70 -1.21
C ARG A 318 -17.25 -6.21 0.05
N ILE A 319 -16.29 -5.45 0.57
CA ILE A 319 -15.45 -5.86 1.71
C ILE A 319 -16.29 -6.21 2.96
N ARG A 320 -17.41 -5.55 3.17
CA ARG A 320 -18.29 -5.83 4.33
C ARG A 320 -18.85 -7.26 4.33
N ARG A 321 -18.84 -7.96 3.18
CA ARG A 321 -19.24 -9.38 3.07
C ARG A 321 -18.11 -10.34 3.43
N LYS A 322 -16.89 -9.83 3.66
CA LYS A 322 -15.69 -10.60 3.94
C LYS A 322 -15.11 -10.17 5.30
N PRO A 323 -15.64 -10.74 6.41
CA PRO A 323 -15.27 -10.28 7.76
C PRO A 323 -13.76 -10.27 8.01
N ASP A 324 -13.05 -11.29 7.57
CA ASP A 324 -11.60 -11.40 7.80
C ASP A 324 -10.83 -10.28 7.08
N GLN A 325 -11.22 -9.96 5.83
CA GLN A 325 -10.60 -8.86 5.08
C GLN A 325 -10.98 -7.49 5.68
N LEU A 326 -12.22 -7.33 6.14
CA LEU A 326 -12.66 -6.11 6.81
C LEU A 326 -11.89 -5.87 8.09
N ASN A 327 -11.77 -6.90 8.94
CA ASN A 327 -11.07 -6.82 10.22
C ASN A 327 -9.57 -6.53 10.06
N ALA A 328 -8.95 -7.02 8.98
CA ALA A 328 -7.55 -6.73 8.66
C ALA A 328 -7.33 -5.38 7.99
N SER A 329 -8.39 -4.65 7.61
CA SER A 329 -8.28 -3.40 6.85
C SER A 329 -8.35 -2.14 7.72
N SER A 330 -7.98 -1.00 7.15
CA SER A 330 -8.18 0.33 7.77
C SER A 330 -9.65 0.67 8.04
N LEU A 331 -10.59 -0.13 7.51
CA LEU A 331 -12.03 0.02 7.71
C LEU A 331 -12.55 -0.74 8.94
N SER A 332 -11.73 -1.55 9.59
CA SER A 332 -12.10 -2.36 10.77
C SER A 332 -12.66 -1.56 11.94
N LYS A 333 -12.23 -0.29 12.05
CA LYS A 333 -12.69 0.65 13.09
C LYS A 333 -14.09 1.24 12.84
N PHE A 334 -14.68 0.98 11.70
CA PHE A 334 -16.00 1.48 11.35
C PHE A 334 -17.04 0.37 11.52
N GLU A 335 -18.27 0.77 11.89
CA GLU A 335 -19.37 -0.16 12.01
C GLU A 335 -19.66 -0.82 10.65
N ARG A 336 -19.64 -2.16 10.61
CA ARG A 336 -19.80 -2.95 9.38
C ARG A 336 -21.06 -2.58 8.59
N ASN A 337 -22.17 -2.35 9.29
CA ASN A 337 -23.46 -2.05 8.63
C ASN A 337 -23.52 -0.64 8.05
N SER A 338 -22.66 0.28 8.51
CA SER A 338 -22.53 1.64 7.99
C SER A 338 -21.67 1.74 6.73
N LEU A 339 -20.92 0.66 6.38
CA LEU A 339 -20.09 0.64 5.19
C LEU A 339 -20.94 0.38 3.93
N PRO A 340 -20.73 1.15 2.85
CA PRO A 340 -21.41 0.92 1.59
C PRO A 340 -20.91 -0.33 0.87
N GLU A 341 -21.58 -0.73 -0.19
CA GLU A 341 -21.08 -1.73 -1.14
C GLU A 341 -20.87 -1.09 -2.51
N HIS A 342 -19.65 -1.11 -2.99
CA HIS A 342 -19.29 -0.66 -4.32
C HIS A 342 -19.27 -1.88 -5.27
N GLY A 343 -20.37 -2.12 -5.96
CA GLY A 343 -20.52 -3.31 -6.81
C GLY A 343 -19.51 -3.37 -7.96
N LYS A 344 -19.28 -2.23 -8.61
CA LYS A 344 -18.34 -2.03 -9.71
C LYS A 344 -17.63 -0.69 -9.56
N PRO A 345 -16.41 -0.55 -10.10
CA PRO A 345 -15.79 0.77 -10.30
C PRO A 345 -16.70 1.67 -11.16
N VAL A 346 -16.60 2.98 -10.97
CA VAL A 346 -17.41 3.97 -11.70
C VAL A 346 -17.18 3.91 -13.22
N PHE A 347 -15.96 3.60 -13.63
CA PHE A 347 -15.53 3.35 -15.02
C PHE A 347 -14.58 2.15 -15.08
N PRO A 348 -14.35 1.55 -16.28
CA PRO A 348 -13.35 0.51 -16.46
C PRO A 348 -11.95 0.99 -16.09
N ILE A 349 -11.17 0.10 -15.44
CA ILE A 349 -9.79 0.39 -15.04
C ILE A 349 -8.86 -0.12 -16.15
N LEU A 350 -8.03 0.77 -16.68
CA LEU A 350 -7.04 0.40 -17.69
C LEU A 350 -5.88 -0.39 -17.06
N LYS A 351 -5.47 -1.45 -17.76
CA LYS A 351 -4.22 -2.15 -17.50
C LYS A 351 -3.04 -1.35 -18.05
N ALA A 352 -1.83 -1.71 -17.64
CA ALA A 352 -0.61 -1.00 -18.04
C ALA A 352 -0.49 -0.83 -19.56
N TYR A 353 -0.69 -1.89 -20.35
CA TYR A 353 -0.58 -1.83 -21.80
C TYR A 353 -1.67 -0.94 -22.46
N GLU A 354 -2.90 -0.95 -21.91
CA GLU A 354 -4.00 -0.10 -22.39
C GLU A 354 -3.71 1.38 -22.11
N ALA A 355 -3.15 1.67 -20.93
CA ALA A 355 -2.75 3.02 -20.57
C ALA A 355 -1.60 3.55 -21.44
N ILE A 356 -0.63 2.70 -21.80
CA ILE A 356 0.45 3.03 -22.74
C ILE A 356 -0.15 3.34 -24.12
N THR A 357 -1.02 2.48 -24.65
CA THR A 357 -1.68 2.71 -25.95
C THR A 357 -2.44 4.04 -25.96
N LEU A 358 -3.14 4.39 -24.87
CA LEU A 358 -3.84 5.67 -24.76
C LEU A 358 -2.86 6.85 -24.74
N ALA A 359 -1.73 6.71 -24.04
CA ALA A 359 -0.71 7.76 -23.97
C ALA A 359 -0.05 8.00 -25.35
N ASP A 360 0.27 6.93 -26.07
CA ASP A 360 0.86 7.01 -27.43
C ASP A 360 -0.11 7.68 -28.40
N GLN A 361 -1.39 7.35 -28.34
CA GLN A 361 -2.42 7.97 -29.18
C GLN A 361 -2.57 9.49 -28.91
N ARG A 362 -2.36 9.92 -27.66
CA ARG A 362 -2.42 11.34 -27.28
C ARG A 362 -1.15 12.13 -27.63
N ALA A 363 -0.05 11.44 -27.83
CA ALA A 363 1.22 12.03 -28.23
C ALA A 363 1.35 12.19 -29.76
N ALA A 364 0.57 11.45 -30.53
CA ALA A 364 0.50 11.51 -32.00
C ALA A 364 -0.39 12.65 -32.48
#